data_7e4afb3356c938a2a31242e9149abf91
#
_entry.id   7e4afb3356c938a2a31242e9149abf91
#
_cell.length_a   1.000
_cell.length_b   1.000
_cell.length_c   1.000
_cell.angle_alpha   90.00
_cell.angle_beta   90.00
_cell.angle_gamma   90.00
#
_symmetry.space_group_name_H-M   'P 1'
#
loop_
_entity.id
_entity.type
_entity.pdbx_description
1 polymer ?
#
loop_
_entity_poly.entity_id
_entity_poly.type
_entity_poly.pdbx_seq_one_letter_code
_entity_poly.pdbx_strand_id
1 'polypeptide(L)'
;MKEIIRTLKPYIPEEPAEAVKERLGIDRLVRLSANENPYGTSPLVREAILSYVTHNDANYYPDGNATDLRMKLANYWQVQPEQLVIGVGLDEVIAMVNKTLITAGDSIVVSVPAFSEYALNGLVEGAEIREVPADFETGQYDFSALVKAVDETTRLVWICNPNNPTGTYESVEDIRKFVAAVPKETLVIIDEAYIDFVTSVAVPTARALLDEFPNVTIMRTFSKAYGLANYRVGYMMTPLELANYMQTIRLPYNLNTLSQVAAEAAFGDQEFVARTVSQNAEERTKWESLFDELGIHYYKSEANFIFFASPDAEGLADAWLKSGYQVRRGQREGWLRLTIPMPQDGDVMRQILKDFMH
;
A
#
# COMPACT_ATOMS: atom_id res chain seq x y z
N MET A 1 -17.32 -6.54 -25.16
CA MET A 1 -16.82 -6.78 -23.80
C MET A 1 -15.47 -7.46 -23.94
N LYS A 2 -14.44 -6.99 -23.23
CA LYS A 2 -13.11 -7.66 -23.22
C LYS A 2 -13.29 -9.08 -22.67
N GLU A 3 -12.75 -10.09 -23.35
CA GLU A 3 -12.99 -11.51 -23.01
C GLU A 3 -12.40 -11.86 -21.63
N ILE A 4 -11.25 -11.29 -21.29
CA ILE A 4 -10.60 -11.46 -19.99
C ILE A 4 -11.53 -11.12 -18.81
N ILE A 5 -12.41 -10.12 -18.95
CA ILE A 5 -13.34 -9.72 -17.88
C ILE A 5 -14.26 -10.87 -17.44
N ARG A 6 -14.53 -11.83 -18.34
CA ARG A 6 -15.38 -12.99 -18.01
C ARG A 6 -14.69 -13.98 -17.05
N THR A 7 -13.36 -13.97 -17.01
CA THR A 7 -12.56 -14.89 -16.19
C THR A 7 -12.14 -14.26 -14.88
N LEU A 8 -12.17 -12.92 -14.78
CA LEU A 8 -11.78 -12.20 -13.56
C LEU A 8 -12.89 -12.27 -12.51
N LYS A 9 -12.48 -12.45 -11.27
CA LYS A 9 -13.39 -12.35 -10.11
C LYS A 9 -13.44 -10.91 -9.64
N PRO A 10 -14.63 -10.36 -9.34
CA PRO A 10 -14.75 -9.03 -8.77
C PRO A 10 -14.08 -9.00 -7.37
N TYR A 11 -13.53 -7.86 -7.00
CA TYR A 11 -13.15 -7.62 -5.63
C TYR A 11 -14.38 -7.74 -4.73
N ILE A 12 -14.30 -8.57 -3.70
CA ILE A 12 -15.37 -8.73 -2.71
C ILE A 12 -15.00 -7.83 -1.52
N PRO A 13 -15.73 -6.73 -1.31
CA PRO A 13 -15.53 -5.89 -0.13
C PRO A 13 -15.79 -6.69 1.15
N GLU A 14 -15.10 -6.32 2.22
CA GLU A 14 -15.40 -6.89 3.53
C GLU A 14 -16.83 -6.52 3.96
N GLU A 15 -17.45 -7.43 4.71
CA GLU A 15 -18.77 -7.21 5.30
C GLU A 15 -18.72 -5.94 6.19
N PRO A 16 -19.74 -5.07 6.14
CA PRO A 16 -19.81 -3.90 7.01
C PRO A 16 -19.67 -4.26 8.48
N ALA A 17 -18.92 -3.48 9.25
CA ALA A 17 -18.60 -3.78 10.65
C ALA A 17 -19.86 -4.01 11.51
N GLU A 18 -20.92 -3.23 11.29
CA GLU A 18 -22.18 -3.37 12.03
C GLU A 18 -22.86 -4.71 11.74
N ALA A 19 -22.85 -5.16 10.47
CA ALA A 19 -23.42 -6.46 10.10
C ALA A 19 -22.62 -7.62 10.73
N VAL A 20 -21.28 -7.51 10.78
CA VAL A 20 -20.44 -8.52 11.48
C VAL A 20 -20.75 -8.54 12.97
N LYS A 21 -20.87 -7.39 13.63
CA LYS A 21 -21.21 -7.27 15.06
C LYS A 21 -22.56 -7.91 15.36
N GLU A 22 -23.58 -7.59 14.56
CA GLU A 22 -24.93 -8.16 14.73
C GLU A 22 -24.90 -9.68 14.54
N ARG A 23 -24.28 -10.18 13.49
CA ARG A 23 -24.18 -11.62 13.19
C ARG A 23 -23.46 -12.43 14.27
N LEU A 24 -22.44 -11.84 14.89
CA LEU A 24 -21.61 -12.50 15.90
C LEU A 24 -22.06 -12.22 17.34
N GLY A 25 -22.98 -11.27 17.56
CA GLY A 25 -23.40 -10.85 18.89
C GLY A 25 -22.30 -10.16 19.70
N ILE A 26 -21.43 -9.40 19.04
CA ILE A 26 -20.31 -8.68 19.66
C ILE A 26 -20.53 -7.16 19.61
N ASP A 27 -20.11 -6.47 20.67
CA ASP A 27 -20.31 -5.01 20.76
C ASP A 27 -19.24 -4.21 19.98
N ARG A 28 -18.05 -4.79 19.80
CA ARG A 28 -16.91 -4.10 19.19
C ARG A 28 -16.25 -4.98 18.12
N LEU A 29 -15.93 -4.36 16.98
CA LEU A 29 -15.11 -4.98 15.93
C LEU A 29 -13.92 -4.07 15.62
N VAL A 30 -12.71 -4.58 15.79
CA VAL A 30 -11.45 -3.94 15.40
C VAL A 30 -11.01 -4.52 14.06
N ARG A 31 -10.98 -3.70 13.02
CA ARG A 31 -10.56 -4.12 11.69
C ARG A 31 -9.03 -4.05 11.58
N LEU A 32 -8.41 -5.19 11.42
CA LEU A 32 -6.96 -5.36 11.27
C LEU A 32 -6.60 -6.10 9.98
N SER A 33 -7.46 -5.98 8.96
CA SER A 33 -7.38 -6.70 7.69
C SER A 33 -6.94 -5.84 6.51
N ALA A 34 -7.07 -4.49 6.60
CA ALA A 34 -6.85 -3.57 5.50
C ALA A 34 -5.62 -2.65 5.68
N ASN A 35 -4.79 -2.89 6.68
CA ASN A 35 -3.61 -2.08 6.99
C ASN A 35 -3.97 -0.59 7.20
N GLU A 36 -5.13 -0.34 7.81
CA GLU A 36 -5.55 0.99 8.24
C GLU A 36 -4.72 1.44 9.46
N ASN A 37 -4.68 2.74 9.73
CA ASN A 37 -3.96 3.28 10.88
C ASN A 37 -4.84 3.18 12.15
N PRO A 38 -4.51 2.35 13.14
CA PRO A 38 -5.31 2.19 14.34
C PRO A 38 -5.26 3.42 15.27
N TYR A 39 -4.27 4.28 15.10
CA TYR A 39 -4.11 5.53 15.86
C TYR A 39 -4.97 6.67 15.29
N GLY A 40 -5.72 6.41 14.20
CA GLY A 40 -6.64 7.35 13.60
C GLY A 40 -5.96 8.33 12.63
N THR A 41 -6.39 9.58 12.70
CA THR A 41 -6.01 10.67 11.79
C THR A 41 -5.53 11.87 12.61
N SER A 42 -4.59 12.65 12.08
CA SER A 42 -4.14 13.91 12.72
C SER A 42 -5.32 14.81 13.12
N PRO A 43 -5.33 15.38 14.32
CA PRO A 43 -6.31 16.37 14.74
C PRO A 43 -6.43 17.57 13.77
N LEU A 44 -5.32 17.98 13.16
CA LEU A 44 -5.28 19.07 12.19
C LEU A 44 -6.17 18.81 10.97
N VAL A 45 -6.32 17.54 10.57
CA VAL A 45 -7.24 17.16 9.49
C VAL A 45 -8.68 17.50 9.85
N ARG A 46 -9.11 17.14 11.06
CA ARG A 46 -10.47 17.44 11.52
C ARG A 46 -10.73 18.94 11.57
N GLU A 47 -9.77 19.69 12.10
CA GLU A 47 -9.88 21.16 12.19
C GLU A 47 -9.98 21.80 10.80
N ALA A 48 -9.14 21.38 9.86
CA ALA A 48 -9.13 21.88 8.49
C ALA A 48 -10.46 21.56 7.76
N ILE A 49 -10.98 20.35 7.89
CA ILE A 49 -12.27 19.95 7.31
C ILE A 49 -13.42 20.77 7.89
N LEU A 50 -13.50 20.90 9.22
CA LEU A 50 -14.53 21.69 9.88
C LEU A 50 -14.48 23.17 9.46
N SER A 51 -13.29 23.75 9.39
CA SER A 51 -13.09 25.10 8.89
C SER A 51 -13.57 25.25 7.45
N TYR A 52 -13.18 24.29 6.58
CA TYR A 52 -13.60 24.34 5.17
C TYR A 52 -15.13 24.29 5.02
N VAL A 53 -15.80 23.31 5.61
CA VAL A 53 -17.26 23.11 5.44
C VAL A 53 -18.09 24.19 6.10
N THR A 54 -17.51 24.95 7.06
CA THR A 54 -18.19 26.08 7.69
C THR A 54 -18.26 27.31 6.78
N HIS A 55 -17.31 27.46 5.86
CA HIS A 55 -17.16 28.66 5.04
C HIS A 55 -17.40 28.44 3.53
N ASN A 56 -17.56 27.17 3.11
CA ASN A 56 -17.68 26.83 1.70
C ASN A 56 -18.81 25.82 1.47
N ASP A 57 -19.48 25.97 0.35
CA ASP A 57 -20.52 25.06 -0.13
C ASP A 57 -19.91 24.00 -1.05
N ALA A 58 -20.62 22.87 -1.22
CA ALA A 58 -20.18 21.74 -2.03
C ALA A 58 -20.70 21.77 -3.49
N ASN A 59 -21.25 22.90 -3.93
CA ASN A 59 -21.88 23.04 -5.25
C ASN A 59 -20.89 23.35 -6.39
N TYR A 60 -19.63 23.62 -6.08
CA TYR A 60 -18.58 23.87 -7.08
C TYR A 60 -17.63 22.67 -7.22
N TYR A 61 -17.10 22.49 -8.43
CA TYR A 61 -16.03 21.53 -8.65
C TYR A 61 -14.77 21.88 -7.85
N PRO A 62 -13.98 20.88 -7.44
CA PRO A 62 -12.71 21.12 -6.76
C PRO A 62 -11.67 21.77 -7.70
N ASP A 63 -10.54 22.19 -7.14
CA ASP A 63 -9.35 22.45 -7.95
C ASP A 63 -8.93 21.13 -8.65
N GLY A 64 -9.10 21.10 -9.97
CA GLY A 64 -8.82 19.91 -10.78
C GLY A 64 -7.34 19.52 -10.81
N ASN A 65 -6.44 20.40 -10.40
CA ASN A 65 -5.00 20.13 -10.32
C ASN A 65 -4.52 19.82 -8.91
N ALA A 66 -5.38 19.97 -7.89
CA ALA A 66 -4.98 19.89 -6.48
C ALA A 66 -3.71 20.73 -6.21
N THR A 67 -3.73 22.00 -6.67
CA THR A 67 -2.55 22.86 -6.82
C THR A 67 -1.77 23.00 -5.51
N ASP A 68 -2.45 23.29 -4.40
CA ASP A 68 -1.80 23.52 -3.11
C ASP A 68 -1.14 22.24 -2.58
N LEU A 69 -1.85 21.10 -2.65
CA LEU A 69 -1.29 19.80 -2.29
C LEU A 69 -0.08 19.44 -3.17
N ARG A 70 -0.22 19.63 -4.48
CA ARG A 70 0.84 19.38 -5.47
C ARG A 70 2.09 20.20 -5.19
N MET A 71 1.95 21.49 -4.90
CA MET A 71 3.06 22.38 -4.58
C MET A 71 3.75 21.98 -3.27
N LYS A 72 2.99 21.60 -2.23
CA LYS A 72 3.55 21.11 -0.96
C LYS A 72 4.37 19.83 -1.16
N LEU A 73 3.82 18.87 -1.92
CA LEU A 73 4.53 17.62 -2.24
C LEU A 73 5.78 17.86 -3.09
N ALA A 74 5.69 18.70 -4.13
CA ALA A 74 6.79 19.04 -5.00
C ALA A 74 7.96 19.67 -4.23
N ASN A 75 7.65 20.62 -3.34
CA ASN A 75 8.64 21.29 -2.50
C ASN A 75 9.32 20.31 -1.52
N TYR A 76 8.56 19.40 -0.91
CA TYR A 76 9.10 18.41 0.02
C TYR A 76 10.01 17.41 -0.67
N TRP A 77 9.55 16.87 -1.81
CA TRP A 77 10.27 15.83 -2.55
C TRP A 77 11.34 16.39 -3.48
N GLN A 78 11.44 17.72 -3.61
CA GLN A 78 12.37 18.39 -4.53
C GLN A 78 12.19 17.87 -5.97
N VAL A 79 10.93 17.87 -6.44
CA VAL A 79 10.54 17.55 -7.81
C VAL A 79 9.76 18.72 -8.42
N GLN A 80 9.62 18.73 -9.75
CA GLN A 80 8.73 19.70 -10.40
C GLN A 80 7.25 19.32 -10.10
N PRO A 81 6.35 20.29 -9.87
CA PRO A 81 4.93 20.00 -9.64
C PRO A 81 4.30 19.16 -10.77
N GLU A 82 4.77 19.35 -12.00
CA GLU A 82 4.30 18.63 -13.19
C GLU A 82 4.72 17.14 -13.21
N GLN A 83 5.73 16.75 -12.44
CA GLN A 83 6.15 15.35 -12.26
C GLN A 83 5.22 14.56 -11.32
N LEU A 84 4.28 15.25 -10.66
CA LEU A 84 3.34 14.63 -9.75
C LEU A 84 2.03 14.27 -10.46
N VAL A 85 1.59 13.02 -10.30
CA VAL A 85 0.26 12.55 -10.69
C VAL A 85 -0.51 12.19 -9.42
N ILE A 86 -1.60 12.90 -9.15
CA ILE A 86 -2.41 12.71 -7.94
C ILE A 86 -3.69 11.98 -8.31
N GLY A 87 -3.98 10.90 -7.58
CA GLY A 87 -5.13 10.03 -7.81
C GLY A 87 -6.00 9.80 -6.58
N VAL A 88 -7.21 9.26 -6.82
CA VAL A 88 -8.16 8.81 -5.80
C VAL A 88 -7.65 7.49 -5.17
N GLY A 89 -6.62 7.62 -4.31
CA GLY A 89 -5.81 6.52 -3.83
C GLY A 89 -4.84 6.00 -4.89
N LEU A 90 -4.00 5.05 -4.50
CA LEU A 90 -3.08 4.42 -5.45
C LEU A 90 -3.80 3.50 -6.45
N ASP A 91 -4.99 3.01 -6.13
CA ASP A 91 -5.76 2.17 -7.07
C ASP A 91 -6.04 2.91 -8.38
N GLU A 92 -6.42 4.20 -8.33
CA GLU A 92 -6.56 5.01 -9.54
C GLU A 92 -5.23 5.22 -10.25
N VAL A 93 -4.14 5.46 -9.51
CA VAL A 93 -2.81 5.64 -10.10
C VAL A 93 -2.35 4.36 -10.80
N ILE A 94 -2.52 3.18 -10.18
CA ILE A 94 -2.22 1.87 -10.76
C ILE A 94 -3.03 1.65 -12.06
N ALA A 95 -4.34 1.95 -12.02
CA ALA A 95 -5.19 1.85 -13.20
C ALA A 95 -4.74 2.80 -14.33
N MET A 96 -4.38 4.04 -13.99
CA MET A 96 -3.86 5.00 -14.96
C MET A 96 -2.56 4.53 -15.60
N VAL A 97 -1.59 4.02 -14.81
CA VAL A 97 -0.32 3.50 -15.33
C VAL A 97 -0.57 2.38 -16.33
N ASN A 98 -1.36 1.37 -15.95
CA ASN A 98 -1.66 0.24 -16.84
C ASN A 98 -2.37 0.70 -18.11
N LYS A 99 -3.37 1.57 -17.98
CA LYS A 99 -4.12 2.12 -19.12
C LYS A 99 -3.28 2.97 -20.06
N THR A 100 -2.22 3.63 -19.54
CA THR A 100 -1.31 4.46 -20.34
C THR A 100 -0.31 3.62 -21.12
N LEU A 101 0.20 2.54 -20.52
CA LEU A 101 1.41 1.86 -21.02
C LEU A 101 1.15 0.47 -21.58
N ILE A 102 0.07 -0.20 -21.20
CA ILE A 102 -0.17 -1.60 -21.54
C ILE A 102 -1.07 -1.72 -22.75
N THR A 103 -0.66 -2.56 -23.67
CA THR A 103 -1.47 -3.06 -24.78
C THR A 103 -1.41 -4.60 -24.85
N ALA A 104 -2.35 -5.21 -25.58
CA ALA A 104 -2.37 -6.66 -25.74
C ALA A 104 -1.06 -7.17 -26.37
N GLY A 105 -0.40 -8.11 -25.72
CA GLY A 105 0.90 -8.67 -26.10
C GLY A 105 2.08 -8.12 -25.28
N ASP A 106 1.86 -7.08 -24.49
CA ASP A 106 2.85 -6.63 -23.51
C ASP A 106 2.84 -7.52 -22.26
N SER A 107 3.92 -7.51 -21.49
CA SER A 107 4.03 -8.24 -20.23
C SER A 107 4.32 -7.32 -19.04
N ILE A 108 3.91 -7.79 -17.86
CA ILE A 108 4.19 -7.17 -16.57
C ILE A 108 4.88 -8.21 -15.69
N VAL A 109 5.97 -7.83 -15.05
CA VAL A 109 6.67 -8.67 -14.07
C VAL A 109 6.31 -8.23 -12.66
N VAL A 110 5.98 -9.20 -11.81
CA VAL A 110 5.62 -8.97 -10.40
C VAL A 110 6.16 -10.09 -9.52
N SER A 111 6.75 -9.73 -8.37
CA SER A 111 7.10 -10.75 -7.37
C SER A 111 5.86 -11.14 -6.57
N VAL A 112 5.67 -12.46 -6.33
CA VAL A 112 4.52 -12.97 -5.58
C VAL A 112 4.94 -13.65 -4.28
N PRO A 113 4.12 -13.52 -3.20
CA PRO A 113 2.81 -12.87 -3.14
C PRO A 113 2.90 -11.34 -3.21
N ALA A 114 1.92 -10.71 -3.86
CA ALA A 114 1.88 -9.28 -4.12
C ALA A 114 0.48 -8.68 -3.89
N PHE A 115 0.39 -7.37 -3.95
CA PHE A 115 -0.88 -6.66 -4.01
C PHE A 115 -1.58 -6.97 -5.35
N SER A 116 -2.81 -7.47 -5.27
CA SER A 116 -3.55 -8.03 -6.43
C SER A 116 -3.82 -7.03 -7.54
N GLU A 117 -3.89 -5.73 -7.21
CA GLU A 117 -4.25 -4.70 -8.19
C GLU A 117 -3.21 -4.50 -9.29
N TYR A 118 -1.94 -4.85 -9.05
CA TYR A 118 -0.92 -4.78 -10.10
C TYR A 118 -1.25 -5.73 -11.26
N ALA A 119 -1.47 -7.01 -10.92
CA ALA A 119 -1.82 -8.02 -11.91
C ALA A 119 -3.22 -7.80 -12.50
N LEU A 120 -4.22 -7.47 -11.66
CA LEU A 120 -5.60 -7.29 -12.10
C LEU A 120 -5.72 -6.19 -13.16
N ASN A 121 -5.13 -5.02 -12.91
CA ASN A 121 -5.18 -3.91 -13.87
C ASN A 121 -4.42 -4.23 -15.17
N GLY A 122 -3.29 -4.93 -15.08
CA GLY A 122 -2.57 -5.39 -16.26
C GLY A 122 -3.39 -6.36 -17.12
N LEU A 123 -4.00 -7.36 -16.49
CA LEU A 123 -4.89 -8.32 -17.17
C LEU A 123 -6.06 -7.63 -17.87
N VAL A 124 -6.65 -6.61 -17.25
CA VAL A 124 -7.76 -5.84 -17.85
C VAL A 124 -7.31 -5.14 -19.14
N GLU A 125 -6.07 -4.70 -19.22
CA GLU A 125 -5.51 -4.08 -20.43
C GLU A 125 -4.90 -5.09 -21.41
N GLY A 126 -4.83 -6.39 -21.03
CA GLY A 126 -4.41 -7.48 -21.92
C GLY A 126 -2.94 -7.88 -21.78
N ALA A 127 -2.29 -7.49 -20.68
CA ALA A 127 -0.93 -7.92 -20.39
C ALA A 127 -0.84 -9.40 -20.04
N GLU A 128 0.29 -10.02 -20.36
CA GLU A 128 0.78 -11.23 -19.73
C GLU A 128 1.34 -10.88 -18.34
N ILE A 129 0.95 -11.63 -17.31
CA ILE A 129 1.52 -11.44 -15.96
C ILE A 129 2.58 -12.52 -15.72
N ARG A 130 3.82 -12.09 -15.51
CA ARG A 130 4.95 -12.94 -15.18
C ARG A 130 5.24 -12.87 -13.70
N GLU A 131 4.84 -13.90 -12.99
CA GLU A 131 4.98 -14.01 -11.55
C GLU A 131 6.34 -14.63 -11.20
N VAL A 132 7.11 -13.94 -10.35
CA VAL A 132 8.38 -14.42 -9.80
C VAL A 132 8.19 -14.64 -8.30
N PRO A 133 8.29 -15.87 -7.80
CA PRO A 133 8.16 -16.12 -6.37
C PRO A 133 9.23 -15.37 -5.56
N ALA A 134 8.80 -14.71 -4.48
CA ALA A 134 9.72 -14.25 -3.45
C ALA A 134 10.33 -15.44 -2.71
N ASP A 135 11.48 -15.22 -2.08
CA ASP A 135 12.13 -16.25 -1.26
C ASP A 135 11.18 -16.72 -0.14
N PHE A 136 11.01 -18.03 -0.03
CA PHE A 136 10.04 -18.60 0.91
C PHE A 136 10.43 -18.39 2.38
N GLU A 137 11.72 -18.40 2.69
CA GLU A 137 12.19 -18.31 4.08
C GLU A 137 12.22 -16.87 4.57
N THR A 138 12.60 -15.94 3.70
CA THR A 138 12.81 -14.54 4.06
C THR A 138 11.69 -13.60 3.62
N GLY A 139 10.91 -13.97 2.60
CA GLY A 139 9.90 -13.12 1.97
C GLY A 139 10.48 -12.01 1.08
N GLN A 140 11.80 -11.97 0.89
CA GLN A 140 12.49 -10.97 0.08
C GLN A 140 12.41 -11.29 -1.42
N TYR A 141 12.64 -10.30 -2.26
CA TYR A 141 12.64 -10.45 -3.70
C TYR A 141 13.90 -11.21 -4.20
N ASP A 142 13.69 -12.13 -5.13
CA ASP A 142 14.79 -12.66 -5.99
C ASP A 142 14.99 -11.70 -7.18
N PHE A 143 15.78 -10.65 -6.99
CA PHE A 143 16.09 -9.70 -8.05
C PHE A 143 16.74 -10.34 -9.28
N SER A 144 17.52 -11.43 -9.09
CA SER A 144 18.11 -12.15 -10.22
C SER A 144 17.06 -12.86 -11.07
N ALA A 145 16.06 -13.46 -10.43
CA ALA A 145 14.93 -14.07 -11.13
C ALA A 145 14.03 -13.01 -11.79
N LEU A 146 13.80 -11.86 -11.12
CA LEU A 146 13.06 -10.74 -11.68
C LEU A 146 13.73 -10.21 -12.97
N VAL A 147 15.05 -10.00 -12.98
CA VAL A 147 15.79 -9.59 -14.18
C VAL A 147 15.61 -10.59 -15.33
N LYS A 148 15.66 -11.90 -15.03
CA LYS A 148 15.49 -12.96 -16.03
C LYS A 148 14.07 -13.04 -16.60
N ALA A 149 13.08 -12.57 -15.87
CA ALA A 149 11.68 -12.53 -16.30
C ALA A 149 11.37 -11.35 -17.24
N VAL A 150 12.25 -10.35 -17.29
CA VAL A 150 12.14 -9.18 -18.17
C VAL A 150 12.65 -9.50 -19.57
N ASP A 151 11.87 -9.18 -20.60
CA ASP A 151 12.24 -9.25 -22.00
C ASP A 151 11.72 -8.05 -22.80
N GLU A 152 11.78 -8.09 -24.13
CA GLU A 152 11.37 -7.03 -25.04
C GLU A 152 9.87 -6.70 -25.00
N THR A 153 9.04 -7.60 -24.49
CA THR A 153 7.59 -7.38 -24.30
C THR A 153 7.26 -6.74 -22.95
N THR A 154 8.22 -6.72 -22.03
CA THR A 154 7.98 -6.24 -20.65
C THR A 154 7.90 -4.72 -20.60
N ARG A 155 6.74 -4.20 -20.22
CA ARG A 155 6.51 -2.75 -20.05
C ARG A 155 6.63 -2.28 -18.62
N LEU A 156 6.22 -3.10 -17.65
CA LEU A 156 6.18 -2.74 -16.24
C LEU A 156 6.83 -3.82 -15.38
N VAL A 157 7.58 -3.37 -14.36
CA VAL A 157 7.95 -4.18 -13.20
C VAL A 157 7.47 -3.47 -11.96
N TRP A 158 6.76 -4.19 -11.10
CA TRP A 158 6.26 -3.69 -9.83
C TRP A 158 7.15 -4.12 -8.67
N ILE A 159 7.66 -3.16 -7.93
CA ILE A 159 8.45 -3.35 -6.69
C ILE A 159 7.71 -2.64 -5.56
N CYS A 160 6.99 -3.39 -4.72
CA CYS A 160 6.37 -2.83 -3.51
C CYS A 160 7.39 -2.87 -2.37
N ASN A 161 7.71 -1.73 -1.78
CA ASN A 161 8.77 -1.66 -0.77
C ASN A 161 8.43 -0.69 0.38
N PRO A 162 8.13 -1.19 1.57
CA PRO A 162 7.95 -2.60 1.98
C PRO A 162 6.86 -3.34 1.23
N ASN A 163 7.07 -4.65 0.98
CA ASN A 163 6.14 -5.45 0.19
C ASN A 163 4.84 -5.78 0.95
N ASN A 164 3.74 -5.82 0.25
CA ASN A 164 2.46 -6.34 0.73
C ASN A 164 2.13 -7.65 -0.04
N PRO A 165 2.04 -8.82 0.64
CA PRO A 165 1.76 -8.97 2.07
C PRO A 165 2.98 -9.28 2.98
N THR A 166 4.18 -9.47 2.47
CA THR A 166 5.31 -9.99 3.29
C THR A 166 5.79 -9.00 4.36
N GLY A 167 5.66 -7.70 4.12
CA GLY A 167 6.17 -6.63 4.99
C GLY A 167 7.68 -6.39 4.86
N THR A 168 8.37 -7.18 4.05
CA THR A 168 9.82 -7.12 3.87
C THR A 168 10.25 -5.84 3.17
N TYR A 169 11.39 -5.31 3.59
CA TYR A 169 12.02 -4.12 3.01
C TYR A 169 13.28 -4.49 2.24
N GLU A 170 13.36 -4.03 1.02
CA GLU A 170 14.55 -4.16 0.18
C GLU A 170 15.41 -2.89 0.25
N SER A 171 16.72 -3.03 0.29
CA SER A 171 17.60 -1.87 0.34
C SER A 171 17.52 -1.04 -0.96
N VAL A 172 17.63 0.28 -0.83
CA VAL A 172 17.67 1.17 -2.01
C VAL A 172 18.83 0.79 -2.95
N GLU A 173 19.93 0.27 -2.41
CA GLU A 173 21.09 -0.17 -3.20
C GLU A 173 20.79 -1.42 -4.03
N ASP A 174 20.03 -2.38 -3.50
CA ASP A 174 19.66 -3.58 -4.26
C ASP A 174 18.61 -3.25 -5.32
N ILE A 175 17.65 -2.35 -5.00
CA ILE A 175 16.73 -1.80 -6.00
C ILE A 175 17.50 -1.05 -7.10
N ARG A 176 18.52 -0.25 -6.77
CA ARG A 176 19.36 0.46 -7.74
C ARG A 176 20.05 -0.52 -8.70
N LYS A 177 20.66 -1.59 -8.16
CA LYS A 177 21.29 -2.63 -8.98
C LYS A 177 20.29 -3.32 -9.90
N PHE A 178 19.10 -3.59 -9.40
CA PHE A 178 18.02 -4.18 -10.19
C PHE A 178 17.61 -3.24 -11.33
N VAL A 179 17.32 -1.98 -11.04
CA VAL A 179 16.95 -0.97 -12.07
C VAL A 179 18.03 -0.83 -13.13
N ALA A 180 19.29 -0.84 -12.72
CA ALA A 180 20.42 -0.74 -13.66
C ALA A 180 20.53 -1.95 -14.59
N ALA A 181 20.00 -3.11 -14.22
CA ALA A 181 19.97 -4.33 -15.01
C ALA A 181 18.73 -4.48 -15.90
N VAL A 182 17.71 -3.64 -15.70
CA VAL A 182 16.45 -3.66 -16.49
C VAL A 182 16.60 -2.72 -17.71
N PRO A 183 16.05 -3.10 -18.89
CA PRO A 183 16.03 -2.21 -20.06
C PRO A 183 15.32 -0.89 -19.76
N LYS A 184 15.81 0.21 -20.35
CA LYS A 184 15.26 1.57 -20.12
C LYS A 184 13.82 1.74 -20.64
N GLU A 185 13.41 0.89 -21.55
CA GLU A 185 12.08 0.82 -22.12
C GLU A 185 11.05 0.18 -21.16
N THR A 186 11.53 -0.52 -20.15
CA THR A 186 10.71 -1.13 -19.09
C THR A 186 10.63 -0.16 -17.90
N LEU A 187 9.44 0.30 -17.56
CA LEU A 187 9.21 1.14 -16.38
C LEU A 187 9.27 0.30 -15.11
N VAL A 188 10.10 0.71 -14.15
CA VAL A 188 10.14 0.15 -12.81
C VAL A 188 9.34 1.04 -11.86
N ILE A 189 8.26 0.52 -11.31
CA ILE A 189 7.41 1.24 -10.38
C ILE A 189 7.73 0.77 -8.96
N ILE A 190 8.19 1.70 -8.13
CA ILE A 190 8.49 1.46 -6.72
C ILE A 190 7.31 1.98 -5.91
N ASP A 191 6.50 1.05 -5.38
CA ASP A 191 5.36 1.37 -4.54
C ASP A 191 5.80 1.47 -3.08
N GLU A 192 5.88 2.69 -2.60
CA GLU A 192 6.27 3.05 -1.23
C GLU A 192 5.05 3.28 -0.31
N ALA A 193 3.95 2.55 -0.48
CA ALA A 193 2.74 2.74 0.34
C ALA A 193 2.99 2.57 1.84
N TYR A 194 4.02 1.81 2.23
CA TYR A 194 4.35 1.51 3.63
C TYR A 194 5.70 2.08 4.09
N ILE A 195 6.39 2.83 3.25
CA ILE A 195 7.77 3.28 3.49
C ILE A 195 7.94 4.11 4.75
N ASP A 196 6.91 4.86 5.17
CA ASP A 196 6.95 5.68 6.37
C ASP A 196 7.15 4.86 7.65
N PHE A 197 6.80 3.55 7.63
CA PHE A 197 6.94 2.63 8.77
C PHE A 197 8.32 1.98 8.89
N VAL A 198 9.21 2.18 7.92
CA VAL A 198 10.58 1.64 7.96
C VAL A 198 11.38 2.35 9.02
N THR A 199 11.94 1.58 9.95
CA THR A 199 12.75 2.10 11.07
C THR A 199 14.17 1.56 11.11
N SER A 200 14.48 0.55 10.29
CA SER A 200 15.81 -0.08 10.25
C SER A 200 16.89 0.78 9.58
N VAL A 201 16.49 1.75 8.76
CA VAL A 201 17.41 2.64 8.02
C VAL A 201 16.95 4.09 8.10
N ALA A 202 17.90 5.03 8.07
CA ALA A 202 17.61 6.45 8.24
C ALA A 202 16.91 7.09 7.03
N VAL A 203 17.18 6.60 5.81
CA VAL A 203 16.59 7.10 4.56
C VAL A 203 16.10 5.90 3.74
N PRO A 204 14.87 5.41 4.01
CA PRO A 204 14.38 4.20 3.36
C PRO A 204 13.86 4.42 1.94
N THR A 205 13.51 5.66 1.57
CA THR A 205 12.88 5.96 0.28
C THR A 205 13.85 5.85 -0.90
N ALA A 206 13.38 5.28 -1.98
CA ALA A 206 14.09 5.20 -3.26
C ALA A 206 14.02 6.51 -4.09
N ARG A 207 13.60 7.65 -3.50
CA ARG A 207 13.41 8.93 -4.18
C ARG A 207 14.61 9.34 -5.06
N ALA A 208 15.85 9.08 -4.61
CA ALA A 208 17.04 9.41 -5.38
C ALA A 208 17.11 8.70 -6.74
N LEU A 209 16.55 7.50 -6.86
CA LEU A 209 16.55 6.74 -8.11
C LEU A 209 15.73 7.39 -9.22
N LEU A 210 14.77 8.24 -8.88
CA LEU A 210 14.01 9.03 -9.86
C LEU A 210 14.91 10.02 -10.64
N ASP A 211 15.96 10.51 -10.00
CA ASP A 211 16.93 11.42 -10.64
C ASP A 211 18.03 10.66 -11.38
N GLU A 212 18.29 9.40 -10.99
CA GLU A 212 19.34 8.55 -11.56
C GLU A 212 18.88 7.80 -12.82
N PHE A 213 17.59 7.42 -12.88
CA PHE A 213 17.07 6.54 -13.92
C PHE A 213 15.80 7.11 -14.57
N PRO A 214 15.77 7.19 -15.92
CA PRO A 214 14.62 7.74 -16.64
C PRO A 214 13.38 6.83 -16.64
N ASN A 215 13.55 5.57 -16.25
CA ASN A 215 12.51 4.54 -16.21
C ASN A 215 12.11 4.14 -14.77
N VAL A 216 12.30 5.02 -13.81
CA VAL A 216 11.84 4.82 -12.42
C VAL A 216 10.66 5.73 -12.12
N THR A 217 9.73 5.21 -11.36
CA THR A 217 8.57 5.91 -10.84
C THR A 217 8.32 5.50 -9.40
N ILE A 218 7.93 6.43 -8.54
CA ILE A 218 7.68 6.17 -7.11
C ILE A 218 6.25 6.54 -6.78
N MET A 219 5.54 5.63 -6.10
CA MET A 219 4.16 5.85 -5.65
C MET A 219 4.10 5.95 -4.12
N ARG A 220 3.22 6.80 -3.61
CA ARG A 220 2.98 7.01 -2.19
C ARG A 220 1.50 7.27 -1.89
N THR A 221 1.09 7.01 -0.65
CA THR A 221 -0.31 7.15 -0.24
C THR A 221 -0.45 7.86 1.10
N PHE A 222 -1.57 8.55 1.27
CA PHE A 222 -2.02 9.06 2.56
C PHE A 222 -2.86 8.04 3.35
N SER A 223 -3.16 6.87 2.78
CA SER A 223 -4.06 5.89 3.39
C SER A 223 -3.49 5.18 4.61
N LYS A 224 -2.15 5.11 4.75
CA LYS A 224 -1.48 4.29 5.77
C LYS A 224 -0.96 5.14 6.94
N ALA A 225 0.26 5.59 6.96
CA ALA A 225 0.85 6.33 8.08
C ALA A 225 0.08 7.62 8.43
N TYR A 226 -0.45 8.31 7.44
CA TYR A 226 -1.25 9.54 7.62
C TYR A 226 -2.70 9.28 8.09
N GLY A 227 -3.18 8.02 8.09
CA GLY A 227 -4.52 7.67 8.55
C GLY A 227 -5.68 8.16 7.68
N LEU A 228 -5.46 8.44 6.40
CA LEU A 228 -6.47 9.00 5.49
C LEU A 228 -7.09 7.96 4.53
N ALA A 229 -7.22 6.71 4.94
CA ALA A 229 -7.74 5.64 4.07
C ALA A 229 -9.10 6.00 3.42
N ASN A 230 -10.00 6.65 4.16
CA ASN A 230 -11.33 7.04 3.67
C ASN A 230 -11.31 8.26 2.73
N TYR A 231 -10.29 9.11 2.81
CA TYR A 231 -10.17 10.29 1.94
C TYR A 231 -9.65 9.97 0.55
N ARG A 232 -9.11 8.76 0.35
CA ARG A 232 -8.67 8.27 -0.95
C ARG A 232 -7.67 9.19 -1.64
N VAL A 233 -6.51 9.42 -1.06
CA VAL A 233 -5.44 10.24 -1.65
C VAL A 233 -4.18 9.42 -1.83
N GLY A 234 -3.69 9.35 -3.06
CA GLY A 234 -2.40 8.79 -3.41
C GLY A 234 -1.73 9.61 -4.52
N TYR A 235 -0.44 9.46 -4.68
CA TYR A 235 0.29 10.18 -5.72
C TYR A 235 1.47 9.38 -6.23
N MET A 236 1.92 9.76 -7.41
CA MET A 236 3.10 9.22 -8.08
C MET A 236 4.04 10.36 -8.45
N MET A 237 5.31 10.15 -8.22
CA MET A 237 6.41 10.95 -8.74
C MET A 237 7.01 10.20 -9.93
N THR A 238 7.07 10.83 -11.10
CA THR A 238 7.45 10.16 -12.34
C THR A 238 8.17 11.11 -13.28
N PRO A 239 8.91 10.62 -14.28
CA PRO A 239 9.42 11.48 -15.34
C PRO A 239 8.35 12.34 -15.99
N LEU A 240 8.68 13.58 -16.33
CA LEU A 240 7.73 14.59 -16.82
C LEU A 240 6.92 14.12 -18.03
N GLU A 241 7.55 13.41 -18.95
CA GLU A 241 6.90 12.89 -20.15
C GLU A 241 5.75 11.92 -19.79
N LEU A 242 6.02 10.96 -18.90
CA LEU A 242 4.99 10.01 -18.46
C LEU A 242 3.89 10.72 -17.66
N ALA A 243 4.26 11.67 -16.80
CA ALA A 243 3.29 12.48 -16.07
C ALA A 243 2.29 13.16 -17.02
N ASN A 244 2.79 13.77 -18.11
CA ASN A 244 1.95 14.43 -19.09
C ASN A 244 0.98 13.47 -19.78
N TYR A 245 1.44 12.26 -20.15
CA TYR A 245 0.54 11.26 -20.73
C TYR A 245 -0.55 10.81 -19.74
N MET A 246 -0.19 10.61 -18.49
CA MET A 246 -1.16 10.22 -17.46
C MET A 246 -2.19 11.33 -17.18
N GLN A 247 -1.81 12.61 -17.24
CA GLN A 247 -2.77 13.71 -17.11
C GLN A 247 -3.83 13.69 -18.23
N THR A 248 -3.49 13.16 -19.41
CA THR A 248 -4.44 13.07 -20.53
C THR A 248 -5.59 12.09 -20.24
N ILE A 249 -5.34 11.03 -19.48
CA ILE A 249 -6.34 9.99 -19.17
C ILE A 249 -6.95 10.13 -17.78
N ARG A 250 -6.39 10.99 -16.93
CA ARG A 250 -6.92 11.28 -15.59
C ARG A 250 -8.33 11.86 -15.71
N LEU A 251 -9.23 11.36 -14.87
CA LEU A 251 -10.59 11.91 -14.83
C LEU A 251 -10.57 13.39 -14.42
N PRO A 252 -11.29 14.28 -15.13
CA PRO A 252 -11.42 15.67 -14.71
C PRO A 252 -11.95 15.74 -13.27
N TYR A 253 -11.33 16.60 -12.44
CA TYR A 253 -11.75 16.81 -11.05
C TYR A 253 -11.81 15.55 -10.19
N ASN A 254 -10.92 14.58 -10.45
CA ASN A 254 -10.93 13.27 -9.81
C ASN A 254 -10.88 13.34 -8.27
N LEU A 255 -10.06 14.23 -7.70
CA LEU A 255 -9.90 14.35 -6.26
C LEU A 255 -10.80 15.47 -5.70
N ASN A 256 -11.76 15.13 -4.86
CA ASN A 256 -12.66 16.09 -4.24
C ASN A 256 -11.93 17.03 -3.25
N THR A 257 -12.53 18.20 -2.98
CA THR A 257 -11.89 19.24 -2.16
C THR A 257 -11.60 18.81 -0.74
N LEU A 258 -12.50 18.04 -0.09
CA LEU A 258 -12.28 17.59 1.28
C LEU A 258 -11.08 16.65 1.38
N SER A 259 -10.87 15.82 0.36
CA SER A 259 -9.68 14.97 0.25
C SER A 259 -8.40 15.80 0.10
N GLN A 260 -8.43 16.86 -0.72
CA GLN A 260 -7.30 17.78 -0.86
C GLN A 260 -6.97 18.47 0.46
N VAL A 261 -7.95 19.07 1.10
CA VAL A 261 -7.82 19.75 2.41
C VAL A 261 -7.30 18.78 3.49
N ALA A 262 -7.85 17.56 3.54
CA ALA A 262 -7.40 16.53 4.48
C ALA A 262 -5.95 16.15 4.27
N ALA A 263 -5.55 15.90 3.01
CA ALA A 263 -4.18 15.52 2.67
C ALA A 263 -3.16 16.62 2.98
N GLU A 264 -3.51 17.87 2.69
CA GLU A 264 -2.66 19.02 3.00
C GLU A 264 -2.44 19.20 4.50
N ALA A 265 -3.51 19.07 5.30
CA ALA A 265 -3.43 19.17 6.75
C ALA A 265 -2.64 18.01 7.36
N ALA A 266 -2.89 16.78 6.90
CA ALA A 266 -2.15 15.59 7.36
C ALA A 266 -0.67 15.66 7.01
N PHE A 267 -0.33 16.13 5.80
CA PHE A 267 1.06 16.29 5.36
C PHE A 267 1.80 17.34 6.18
N GLY A 268 1.09 18.33 6.72
CA GLY A 268 1.62 19.34 7.62
C GLY A 268 1.95 18.81 9.03
N ASP A 269 1.37 17.67 9.46
CA ASP A 269 1.54 17.11 10.81
C ASP A 269 2.51 15.92 10.81
N GLN A 270 3.78 16.19 10.60
CA GLN A 270 4.83 15.16 10.61
C GLN A 270 5.05 14.57 12.01
N GLU A 271 4.67 15.29 13.08
CA GLU A 271 4.74 14.75 14.44
C GLU A 271 3.72 13.63 14.66
N PHE A 272 2.51 13.74 14.12
CA PHE A 272 1.52 12.66 14.16
C PHE A 272 2.06 11.41 13.45
N VAL A 273 2.67 11.58 12.26
CA VAL A 273 3.27 10.47 11.51
C VAL A 273 4.40 9.82 12.31
N ALA A 274 5.31 10.62 12.86
CA ALA A 274 6.44 10.10 13.66
C ALA A 274 5.96 9.32 14.90
N ARG A 275 4.95 9.82 15.62
CA ARG A 275 4.35 9.09 16.76
C ARG A 275 3.72 7.78 16.32
N THR A 276 2.95 7.79 15.23
CA THR A 276 2.33 6.59 14.64
C THR A 276 3.39 5.55 14.32
N VAL A 277 4.46 5.94 13.65
CA VAL A 277 5.56 5.05 13.25
C VAL A 277 6.26 4.44 14.47
N SER A 278 6.60 5.27 15.48
CA SER A 278 7.23 4.78 16.72
C SER A 278 6.35 3.76 17.44
N GLN A 279 5.07 4.09 17.66
CA GLN A 279 4.14 3.20 18.34
C GLN A 279 3.90 1.90 17.57
N ASN A 280 3.82 1.99 16.24
CA ASN A 280 3.71 0.81 15.38
C ASN A 280 4.94 -0.09 15.51
N ALA A 281 6.15 0.48 15.49
CA ALA A 281 7.40 -0.28 15.58
C ALA A 281 7.52 -0.99 16.95
N GLU A 282 7.18 -0.29 18.05
CA GLU A 282 7.17 -0.87 19.39
C GLU A 282 6.21 -2.05 19.51
N GLU A 283 4.99 -1.90 18.97
CA GLU A 283 3.99 -2.95 19.02
C GLU A 283 4.34 -4.12 18.09
N ARG A 284 4.88 -3.85 16.90
CA ARG A 284 5.39 -4.85 15.96
C ARG A 284 6.46 -5.73 16.62
N THR A 285 7.42 -5.12 17.34
CA THR A 285 8.46 -5.85 18.06
C THR A 285 7.90 -6.83 19.09
N LYS A 286 6.81 -6.49 19.78
CA LYS A 286 6.17 -7.43 20.72
C LYS A 286 5.55 -8.64 20.01
N TRP A 287 4.99 -8.45 18.81
CA TRP A 287 4.49 -9.53 17.99
C TRP A 287 5.61 -10.44 17.47
N GLU A 288 6.69 -9.85 16.96
CA GLU A 288 7.88 -10.59 16.50
C GLU A 288 8.46 -11.44 17.65
N SER A 289 8.63 -10.84 18.84
CA SER A 289 9.14 -11.55 20.01
C SER A 289 8.22 -12.74 20.42
N LEU A 290 6.90 -12.57 20.33
CA LEU A 290 5.97 -13.66 20.61
C LEU A 290 6.04 -14.76 19.55
N PHE A 291 6.16 -14.42 18.29
CA PHE A 291 6.31 -15.41 17.23
C PHE A 291 7.61 -16.22 17.37
N ASP A 292 8.70 -15.56 17.76
CA ASP A 292 9.97 -16.23 18.08
C ASP A 292 9.80 -17.18 19.29
N GLU A 293 9.12 -16.74 20.36
CA GLU A 293 8.82 -17.55 21.55
C GLU A 293 8.02 -18.84 21.19
N LEU A 294 7.04 -18.71 20.29
CA LEU A 294 6.13 -19.78 19.89
C LEU A 294 6.66 -20.61 18.70
N GLY A 295 7.79 -20.24 18.11
CA GLY A 295 8.34 -20.89 16.90
C GLY A 295 7.46 -20.71 15.66
N ILE A 296 6.72 -19.63 15.58
CA ILE A 296 5.88 -19.29 14.43
C ILE A 296 6.71 -18.66 13.35
N HIS A 297 6.64 -19.21 12.12
CA HIS A 297 7.32 -18.61 10.97
C HIS A 297 6.58 -17.32 10.55
N TYR A 298 7.31 -16.23 10.46
CA TYR A 298 6.84 -14.94 9.97
C TYR A 298 7.92 -14.25 9.16
N TYR A 299 7.54 -13.32 8.31
CA TYR A 299 8.50 -12.46 7.63
C TYR A 299 8.76 -11.20 8.47
N LYS A 300 10.05 -10.84 8.61
CA LYS A 300 10.43 -9.63 9.34
C LYS A 300 9.89 -8.41 8.62
N SER A 301 8.95 -7.74 9.25
CA SER A 301 8.22 -6.65 8.63
C SER A 301 8.81 -5.27 8.95
N GLU A 302 8.80 -4.39 7.95
CA GLU A 302 9.03 -2.95 8.09
C GLU A 302 7.77 -2.14 7.70
N ALA A 303 6.60 -2.80 7.72
CA ALA A 303 5.30 -2.19 7.45
C ALA A 303 4.45 -2.06 8.72
N ASN A 304 3.19 -1.63 8.57
CA ASN A 304 2.22 -1.61 9.66
C ASN A 304 1.41 -2.91 9.79
N PHE A 305 1.99 -4.02 9.37
CA PHE A 305 1.40 -5.36 9.48
C PHE A 305 2.49 -6.42 9.56
N ILE A 306 2.14 -7.63 9.98
CA ILE A 306 3.01 -8.82 9.91
C ILE A 306 2.27 -9.90 9.14
N PHE A 307 3.02 -10.64 8.30
CA PHE A 307 2.55 -11.81 7.57
C PHE A 307 3.23 -13.05 8.15
N PHE A 308 2.43 -14.00 8.63
CA PHE A 308 2.92 -15.13 9.40
C PHE A 308 2.14 -16.41 9.12
N ALA A 309 2.78 -17.55 9.31
CA ALA A 309 2.18 -18.87 9.18
C ALA A 309 1.47 -19.31 10.48
N SER A 310 0.38 -20.07 10.34
CA SER A 310 -0.26 -20.74 11.46
C SER A 310 -0.65 -22.16 11.04
N PRO A 311 -0.48 -23.18 11.89
CA PRO A 311 -0.92 -24.54 11.58
C PRO A 311 -2.42 -24.66 11.28
N ASP A 312 -3.22 -23.79 11.93
CA ASP A 312 -4.65 -23.61 11.66
C ASP A 312 -4.96 -22.12 11.54
N ALA A 313 -4.64 -21.54 10.40
CA ALA A 313 -4.82 -20.11 10.12
C ALA A 313 -6.31 -19.71 10.17
N GLU A 314 -7.20 -20.55 9.64
CA GLU A 314 -8.64 -20.27 9.63
C GLU A 314 -9.22 -20.32 11.04
N GLY A 315 -8.88 -21.35 11.85
CA GLY A 315 -9.31 -21.47 13.24
C GLY A 315 -8.82 -20.31 14.10
N LEU A 316 -7.56 -19.90 13.95
CA LEU A 316 -7.01 -18.74 14.67
C LEU A 316 -7.73 -17.44 14.27
N ALA A 317 -7.94 -17.23 12.99
CA ALA A 317 -8.66 -16.04 12.52
C ALA A 317 -10.12 -16.02 13.00
N ASP A 318 -10.77 -17.18 13.11
CA ASP A 318 -12.11 -17.31 13.69
C ASP A 318 -12.12 -17.04 15.21
N ALA A 319 -11.11 -17.49 15.95
CA ALA A 319 -10.96 -17.21 17.38
C ALA A 319 -10.81 -15.71 17.63
N TRP A 320 -9.96 -15.04 16.87
CA TRP A 320 -9.82 -13.58 16.91
C TRP A 320 -11.12 -12.87 16.51
N LEU A 321 -11.77 -13.30 15.43
CA LEU A 321 -13.01 -12.68 14.96
C LEU A 321 -14.15 -12.80 16.00
N LYS A 322 -14.31 -13.95 16.64
CA LYS A 322 -15.27 -14.13 17.76
C LYS A 322 -14.99 -13.22 18.95
N SER A 323 -13.73 -12.83 19.12
CA SER A 323 -13.30 -11.88 20.15
C SER A 323 -13.31 -10.42 19.67
N GLY A 324 -13.84 -10.16 18.47
CA GLY A 324 -13.97 -8.81 17.91
C GLY A 324 -12.75 -8.30 17.15
N TYR A 325 -11.86 -9.19 16.66
CA TYR A 325 -10.67 -8.80 15.89
C TYR A 325 -10.67 -9.45 14.51
N GLN A 326 -10.73 -8.64 13.47
CA GLN A 326 -10.76 -9.10 12.09
C GLN A 326 -9.39 -8.97 11.43
N VAL A 327 -8.78 -10.08 11.03
CA VAL A 327 -7.50 -10.14 10.33
C VAL A 327 -7.66 -10.55 8.85
N ARG A 328 -6.64 -10.35 8.02
CA ARG A 328 -6.67 -10.70 6.60
C ARG A 328 -6.31 -12.16 6.39
N ARG A 329 -7.19 -12.88 5.68
CA ARG A 329 -7.04 -14.28 5.24
C ARG A 329 -6.80 -14.35 3.73
N GLY A 330 -6.44 -15.53 3.25
CA GLY A 330 -6.54 -15.91 1.84
C GLY A 330 -5.46 -15.35 0.91
N GLN A 331 -4.40 -14.71 1.42
CA GLN A 331 -3.27 -14.26 0.61
C GLN A 331 -2.25 -15.37 0.33
N ARG A 332 -2.19 -16.38 1.20
CA ARG A 332 -1.45 -17.63 1.08
C ARG A 332 -2.07 -18.66 1.99
N GLU A 333 -2.19 -19.91 1.55
CA GLU A 333 -2.72 -20.98 2.36
C GLU A 333 -1.87 -21.18 3.63
N GLY A 334 -2.53 -21.30 4.79
CA GLY A 334 -1.88 -21.44 6.09
C GLY A 334 -1.25 -20.15 6.64
N TRP A 335 -1.47 -19.00 6.00
CA TRP A 335 -0.92 -17.70 6.41
C TRP A 335 -2.00 -16.68 6.71
N LEU A 336 -1.68 -15.77 7.64
CA LEU A 336 -2.50 -14.62 7.99
C LEU A 336 -1.67 -13.34 7.89
N ARG A 337 -2.33 -12.24 7.52
CA ARG A 337 -1.76 -10.89 7.65
C ARG A 337 -2.49 -10.13 8.74
N LEU A 338 -1.75 -9.74 9.75
CA LEU A 338 -2.22 -8.97 10.89
C LEU A 338 -1.75 -7.52 10.74
N THR A 339 -2.68 -6.58 10.59
CA THR A 339 -2.36 -5.15 10.79
C THR A 339 -1.99 -4.94 12.26
N ILE A 340 -0.89 -4.24 12.53
CA ILE A 340 -0.43 -3.98 13.91
C ILE A 340 -1.50 -3.19 14.65
N PRO A 341 -2.06 -3.74 15.74
CA PRO A 341 -3.15 -3.12 16.49
C PRO A 341 -2.66 -2.03 17.45
N MET A 342 -3.59 -1.35 18.13
CA MET A 342 -3.28 -0.59 19.34
C MET A 342 -2.73 -1.51 20.42
N PRO A 343 -1.85 -1.03 21.34
CA PRO A 343 -1.21 -1.87 22.36
C PRO A 343 -2.20 -2.68 23.21
N GLN A 344 -3.32 -2.08 23.65
CA GLN A 344 -4.34 -2.77 24.45
C GLN A 344 -5.04 -3.90 23.69
N ASP A 345 -5.26 -3.74 22.39
CA ASP A 345 -5.83 -4.77 21.53
C ASP A 345 -4.80 -5.87 21.23
N GLY A 346 -3.53 -5.45 21.03
CA GLY A 346 -2.42 -6.37 20.86
C GLY A 346 -2.21 -7.31 22.05
N ASP A 347 -2.31 -6.79 23.28
CA ASP A 347 -2.19 -7.62 24.49
C ASP A 347 -3.26 -8.72 24.52
N VAL A 348 -4.52 -8.37 24.25
CA VAL A 348 -5.63 -9.35 24.20
C VAL A 348 -5.42 -10.38 23.09
N MET A 349 -5.06 -9.93 21.89
CA MET A 349 -4.86 -10.81 20.74
C MET A 349 -3.67 -11.76 20.93
N ARG A 350 -2.58 -11.29 21.55
CA ARG A 350 -1.43 -12.15 21.89
C ARG A 350 -1.79 -13.22 22.92
N GLN A 351 -2.66 -12.90 23.89
CA GLN A 351 -3.14 -13.91 24.83
C GLN A 351 -4.00 -14.97 24.13
N ILE A 352 -4.92 -14.54 23.25
CA ILE A 352 -5.73 -15.48 22.46
C ILE A 352 -4.84 -16.40 21.60
N LEU A 353 -3.77 -15.84 20.98
CA LEU A 353 -2.82 -16.65 20.23
C LEU A 353 -2.11 -17.69 21.11
N LYS A 354 -1.63 -17.30 22.30
CA LYS A 354 -1.02 -18.25 23.25
C LYS A 354 -1.97 -19.38 23.63
N ASP A 355 -3.21 -19.02 23.98
CA ASP A 355 -4.24 -20.00 24.36
C ASP A 355 -4.63 -20.93 23.21
N PHE A 356 -4.56 -20.44 21.97
CA PHE A 356 -4.87 -21.20 20.75
C PHE A 356 -3.75 -22.19 20.36
N MET A 357 -2.50 -21.88 20.69
CA MET A 357 -1.33 -22.73 20.38
C MET A 357 -1.07 -23.82 21.40
N HIS A 358 -1.75 -23.78 22.57
CA HIS A 358 -1.69 -24.80 23.64
C HIS A 358 -2.93 -25.67 23.67
#